data_7f04096e90a1d2c62c363d69ed2d7d33
#
_entry.id   7f04096e90a1d2c62c363d69ed2d7d33
#
_cell.length_a   1.000
_cell.length_b   1.000
_cell.length_c   1.000
_cell.angle_alpha   90.00
_cell.angle_beta   90.00
_cell.angle_gamma   90.00
#
_symmetry.space_group_name_H-M   'P 1'
#
loop_
_entity.id
_entity.type
_entity.pdbx_description
1 polymer ?
#
loop_
_entity_poly.entity_id
_entity_poly.type
_entity_poly.pdbx_seq_one_letter_code
_entity_poly.pdbx_strand_id
1 'polypeptide(L)'
;TIPNFGNPSSITMSLEKRKAVYKLAVKYQIPILEDNPYGYLRFSGNEYIPPIKSFDQEGIVLYMGTFSKIVAPGMRCGFLCANKELIPKFVVFKGVSSSGNINWSQYIVTEFLKNVDINAHIAKISVIYEDKARAMYNKMKECFHPSVEYTMPQGGMFIWAKLPDTVKATDFCLDA
;
A
#
# COMPACT_ATOMS: atom_id res chain seq x y z
N THR A 1 5.99 2.15 7.89
CA THR A 1 5.02 1.04 7.91
C THR A 1 4.09 1.06 6.72
N ILE A 2 3.64 -0.10 6.23
CA ILE A 2 2.62 -0.25 5.19
C ILE A 2 1.41 -0.94 5.86
N PRO A 3 0.43 -0.18 6.37
CA PRO A 3 -0.60 -0.76 7.23
C PRO A 3 -1.72 -1.49 6.47
N ASN A 4 -1.82 -1.34 5.16
CA ASN A 4 -2.83 -2.02 4.33
C ASN A 4 -2.17 -2.85 3.25
N PHE A 5 -2.48 -4.16 3.23
CA PHE A 5 -2.04 -5.09 2.18
C PHE A 5 -0.55 -4.99 1.86
N GLY A 6 0.28 -4.94 2.91
CA GLY A 6 1.70 -4.67 2.79
C GLY A 6 2.43 -5.64 1.85
N ASN A 7 3.33 -5.11 1.04
CA ASN A 7 4.22 -5.90 0.20
C ASN A 7 5.34 -6.52 1.09
N PRO A 8 5.57 -7.82 1.04
CA PRO A 8 4.92 -8.83 0.19
C PRO A 8 3.76 -9.58 0.87
N SER A 9 3.53 -9.38 2.17
CA SER A 9 2.70 -10.26 3.02
C SER A 9 1.19 -10.14 2.78
N SER A 10 0.72 -9.08 2.14
CA SER A 10 -0.70 -8.71 2.00
C SER A 10 -1.47 -8.54 3.33
N ILE A 11 -0.76 -8.42 4.44
CA ILE A 11 -1.39 -8.28 5.76
C ILE A 11 -1.89 -6.84 5.94
N THR A 12 -3.07 -6.72 6.57
CA THR A 12 -3.62 -5.45 7.03
C THR A 12 -3.49 -5.33 8.54
N MET A 13 -2.94 -4.21 9.01
CA MET A 13 -2.80 -3.91 10.42
C MET A 13 -4.15 -3.52 11.03
N SER A 14 -4.55 -4.17 12.13
CA SER A 14 -5.80 -3.85 12.84
C SER A 14 -5.78 -2.43 13.42
N LEU A 15 -6.97 -1.88 13.71
CA LEU A 15 -7.10 -0.55 14.29
C LEU A 15 -6.39 -0.45 15.65
N GLU A 16 -6.52 -1.48 16.50
CA GLU A 16 -5.87 -1.53 17.82
C GLU A 16 -4.35 -1.46 17.67
N LYS A 17 -3.79 -2.20 16.71
CA LYS A 17 -2.36 -2.20 16.42
C LYS A 17 -1.88 -0.85 15.89
N ARG A 18 -2.67 -0.19 15.02
CA ARG A 18 -2.37 1.17 14.53
C ARG A 18 -2.31 2.16 15.69
N LYS A 19 -3.30 2.13 16.59
CA LYS A 19 -3.33 2.97 17.81
C LYS A 19 -2.16 2.68 18.74
N ALA A 20 -1.80 1.40 18.92
CA ALA A 20 -0.66 1.02 19.76
C ALA A 20 0.67 1.52 19.18
N VAL A 21 0.90 1.35 17.88
CA VAL A 21 2.08 1.87 17.19
C VAL A 21 2.17 3.39 17.31
N TYR A 22 1.06 4.11 17.11
CA TYR A 22 1.02 5.56 17.28
C TYR A 22 1.39 5.99 18.70
N LYS A 23 0.80 5.35 19.72
CA LYS A 23 1.13 5.65 21.13
C LYS A 23 2.63 5.44 21.44
N LEU A 24 3.23 4.37 20.92
CA LEU A 24 4.65 4.13 21.07
C LEU A 24 5.49 5.20 20.38
N ALA A 25 5.12 5.58 19.16
CA ALA A 25 5.79 6.61 18.39
C ALA A 25 5.76 7.98 19.13
N VAL A 26 4.61 8.36 19.68
CA VAL A 26 4.49 9.56 20.52
C VAL A 26 5.37 9.46 21.75
N LYS A 27 5.30 8.34 22.48
CA LYS A 27 6.10 8.13 23.70
C LYS A 27 7.60 8.28 23.46
N TYR A 28 8.10 7.76 22.35
CA TYR A 28 9.53 7.77 22.03
C TYR A 28 9.94 8.89 21.06
N GLN A 29 9.02 9.78 20.71
CA GLN A 29 9.24 10.90 19.77
C GLN A 29 9.83 10.43 18.42
N ILE A 30 9.30 9.31 17.91
CA ILE A 30 9.74 8.72 16.63
C ILE A 30 8.68 9.02 15.57
N PRO A 31 9.04 9.67 14.44
CA PRO A 31 8.08 9.90 13.36
C PRO A 31 7.66 8.59 12.69
N ILE A 32 6.41 8.52 12.24
CA ILE A 32 5.86 7.40 11.48
C ILE A 32 5.79 7.78 10.01
N LEU A 33 6.45 7.01 9.14
CA LEU A 33 6.19 7.01 7.72
C LEU A 33 5.10 5.96 7.44
N GLU A 34 3.88 6.43 7.18
CA GLU A 34 2.75 5.60 6.81
C GLU A 34 2.62 5.57 5.27
N ASP A 35 3.11 4.50 4.65
CA ASP A 35 3.01 4.30 3.21
C ASP A 35 1.77 3.45 2.87
N ASN A 36 0.88 3.99 2.05
CA ASN A 36 -0.41 3.37 1.73
C ASN A 36 -0.65 3.20 0.21
N PRO A 37 0.19 2.45 -0.49
CA PRO A 37 0.05 2.28 -1.93
C PRO A 37 -1.11 1.36 -2.33
N TYR A 38 -1.56 0.47 -1.45
CA TYR A 38 -2.52 -0.59 -1.77
C TYR A 38 -3.87 -0.44 -1.07
N GLY A 39 -4.01 0.48 -0.11
CA GLY A 39 -5.17 0.55 0.78
C GLY A 39 -6.51 0.74 0.10
N TYR A 40 -6.53 1.29 -1.10
CA TYR A 40 -7.73 1.45 -1.91
C TYR A 40 -8.17 0.16 -2.62
N LEU A 41 -7.27 -0.83 -2.79
CA LEU A 41 -7.54 -2.08 -3.49
C LEU A 41 -8.04 -3.16 -2.53
N ARG A 42 -9.16 -2.91 -1.86
CA ARG A 42 -9.82 -3.88 -0.97
C ARG A 42 -10.85 -4.68 -1.77
N PHE A 43 -10.79 -6.00 -1.67
CA PHE A 43 -11.70 -6.92 -2.35
C PHE A 43 -12.85 -7.36 -1.44
N SER A 44 -12.49 -7.73 -0.21
CA SER A 44 -13.42 -8.29 0.76
C SER A 44 -13.23 -7.65 2.13
N GLY A 45 -14.24 -7.82 2.97
CA GLY A 45 -14.30 -7.18 4.28
C GLY A 45 -14.79 -5.73 4.15
N ASN A 46 -15.94 -5.44 4.77
CA ASN A 46 -16.59 -4.13 4.71
C ASN A 46 -15.96 -3.11 5.67
N GLU A 47 -14.95 -3.50 6.42
CA GLU A 47 -14.41 -2.66 7.46
C GLU A 47 -13.37 -1.68 6.90
N TYR A 48 -13.75 -0.41 6.82
CA TYR A 48 -12.79 0.67 6.62
C TYR A 48 -11.95 0.85 7.88
N ILE A 49 -10.67 0.57 7.79
CA ILE A 49 -9.73 0.83 8.89
C ILE A 49 -9.03 2.15 8.62
N PRO A 50 -9.30 3.20 9.44
CA PRO A 50 -8.72 4.51 9.23
C PRO A 50 -7.19 4.47 9.31
N PRO A 51 -6.48 5.28 8.49
CA PRO A 51 -5.02 5.37 8.53
C PRO A 51 -4.55 5.91 9.89
N ILE A 52 -3.29 5.63 10.24
CA ILE A 52 -2.68 6.16 11.46
C ILE A 52 -2.71 7.68 11.44
N LYS A 53 -2.49 8.29 10.28
CA LYS A 53 -2.57 9.74 10.07
C LYS A 53 -3.89 10.35 10.53
N SER A 54 -5.00 9.61 10.45
CA SER A 54 -6.33 10.15 10.79
C SER A 54 -6.51 10.49 12.28
N PHE A 55 -5.70 9.92 13.16
CA PHE A 55 -5.72 10.20 14.60
C PHE A 55 -4.40 10.80 15.11
N ASP A 56 -3.57 11.31 14.19
CA ASP A 56 -2.33 12.01 14.51
C ASP A 56 -2.60 13.42 15.06
N GLN A 57 -2.47 13.59 16.36
CA GLN A 57 -2.61 14.88 17.05
C GLN A 57 -1.29 15.61 17.24
N GLU A 58 -0.17 14.86 17.25
CA GLU A 58 1.17 15.40 17.50
C GLU A 58 1.91 15.81 16.23
N GLY A 59 1.33 15.56 15.05
CA GLY A 59 1.93 15.90 13.76
C GLY A 59 3.15 15.08 13.38
N ILE A 60 3.33 13.89 13.97
CA ILE A 60 4.49 13.00 13.76
C ILE A 60 4.26 11.95 12.67
N VAL A 61 3.04 11.83 12.13
CA VAL A 61 2.75 10.88 11.06
C VAL A 61 2.86 11.55 9.69
N LEU A 62 3.71 11.00 8.85
CA LEU A 62 3.84 11.37 7.44
C LEU A 62 3.11 10.31 6.61
N TYR A 63 1.97 10.66 6.03
CA TYR A 63 1.18 9.76 5.20
C TYR A 63 1.55 9.92 3.74
N MET A 64 1.87 8.82 3.08
CA MET A 64 2.20 8.78 1.66
C MET A 64 1.19 7.96 0.89
N GLY A 65 0.76 8.49 -0.25
CA GLY A 65 -0.10 7.80 -1.20
C GLY A 65 0.45 7.88 -2.61
N THR A 66 0.00 6.98 -3.46
CA THR A 66 0.43 6.91 -4.86
C THR A 66 -0.74 6.65 -5.81
N PHE A 67 -0.67 7.22 -7.00
CA PHE A 67 -1.59 6.92 -8.09
C PHE A 67 -1.13 5.73 -8.95
N SER A 68 0.07 5.20 -8.69
CA SER A 68 0.66 4.10 -9.47
C SER A 68 -0.18 2.82 -9.46
N LYS A 69 -0.95 2.57 -8.40
CA LYS A 69 -1.72 1.34 -8.23
C LYS A 69 -3.21 1.49 -8.54
N ILE A 70 -3.70 2.74 -8.60
CA ILE A 70 -5.11 3.05 -8.83
C ILE A 70 -5.36 3.82 -10.13
N VAL A 71 -4.32 4.40 -10.76
CA VAL A 71 -4.44 5.07 -12.07
C VAL A 71 -3.49 4.40 -13.06
N ALA A 72 -2.19 4.70 -12.98
CA ALA A 72 -1.20 4.08 -13.86
C ALA A 72 0.22 4.17 -13.24
N PRO A 73 0.99 3.06 -13.25
CA PRO A 73 2.33 3.05 -12.66
C PRO A 73 3.34 3.95 -13.39
N GLY A 74 3.16 4.13 -14.70
CA GLY A 74 4.03 5.00 -15.53
C GLY A 74 3.92 6.48 -15.23
N MET A 75 2.84 6.94 -14.56
CA MET A 75 2.67 8.35 -14.20
C MET A 75 3.67 8.83 -13.15
N ARG A 76 4.23 7.97 -12.35
CA ARG A 76 5.20 8.31 -11.29
C ARG A 76 4.72 9.45 -10.39
N CYS A 77 3.43 9.46 -10.09
CA CYS A 77 2.76 10.50 -9.31
C CYS A 77 2.27 9.94 -7.96
N GLY A 78 2.51 10.70 -6.91
CA GLY A 78 2.07 10.39 -5.54
C GLY A 78 1.96 11.67 -4.74
N PHE A 79 1.58 11.55 -3.47
CA PHE A 79 1.43 12.70 -2.58
C PHE A 79 1.91 12.37 -1.17
N LEU A 80 2.27 13.42 -0.44
CA LEU A 80 2.64 13.39 0.97
C LEU A 80 1.68 14.29 1.75
N CYS A 81 1.11 13.77 2.83
CA CYS A 81 0.36 14.53 3.83
C CYS A 81 1.14 14.51 5.15
N ALA A 82 1.63 15.66 5.57
CA ALA A 82 2.45 15.82 6.77
C ALA A 82 2.09 17.11 7.51
N ASN A 83 2.72 17.33 8.68
CA ASN A 83 2.64 18.60 9.38
C ASN A 83 3.10 19.76 8.46
N LYS A 84 2.36 20.87 8.46
CA LYS A 84 2.64 22.05 7.64
C LYS A 84 4.05 22.60 7.78
N GLU A 85 4.68 22.42 8.95
CA GLU A 85 6.05 22.87 9.21
C GLU A 85 7.11 22.02 8.50
N LEU A 86 6.77 20.75 8.19
CA LEU A 86 7.65 19.82 7.48
C LEU A 86 7.57 19.98 5.96
N ILE A 87 6.41 20.35 5.41
CA ILE A 87 6.18 20.42 3.96
C ILE A 87 7.21 21.29 3.25
N PRO A 88 7.55 22.51 3.71
CA PRO A 88 8.58 23.33 3.05
C PRO A 88 9.94 22.64 2.96
N LYS A 89 10.33 21.87 3.98
CA LYS A 89 11.59 21.12 3.99
C LYS A 89 11.60 20.03 2.91
N PHE A 90 10.48 19.31 2.75
CA PHE A 90 10.33 18.32 1.68
C PHE A 90 10.33 18.96 0.29
N VAL A 91 9.73 20.14 0.12
CA VAL A 91 9.74 20.87 -1.16
C VAL A 91 11.17 21.24 -1.55
N VAL A 92 11.96 21.79 -0.63
CA VAL A 92 13.37 22.13 -0.85
C VAL A 92 14.18 20.88 -1.20
N PHE A 93 14.05 19.82 -0.38
CA PHE A 93 14.77 18.57 -0.61
C PHE A 93 14.40 17.93 -1.96
N LYS A 94 13.12 17.95 -2.33
CA LYS A 94 12.65 17.46 -3.62
C LYS A 94 13.23 18.26 -4.79
N GLY A 95 13.29 19.59 -4.66
CA GLY A 95 13.91 20.48 -5.67
C GLY A 95 15.37 20.15 -5.91
N VAL A 96 16.12 19.89 -4.85
CA VAL A 96 17.55 19.55 -4.94
C VAL A 96 17.78 18.14 -5.48
N SER A 97 16.96 17.16 -5.04
CA SER A 97 17.21 15.74 -5.36
C SER A 97 16.75 15.32 -6.75
N SER A 98 15.78 16.02 -7.35
CA SER A 98 15.19 15.60 -8.64
C SER A 98 14.74 16.75 -9.55
N SER A 99 15.17 17.98 -9.25
CA SER A 99 14.81 19.20 -10.03
C SER A 99 13.28 19.37 -10.25
N GLY A 100 12.47 18.79 -9.37
CA GLY A 100 11.00 18.86 -9.43
C GLY A 100 10.33 17.56 -9.85
N ASN A 101 9.05 17.66 -10.20
CA ASN A 101 8.23 16.55 -10.66
C ASN A 101 7.97 16.64 -12.17
N ILE A 102 7.51 15.54 -12.75
CA ILE A 102 7.04 15.52 -14.13
C ILE A 102 5.68 16.23 -14.18
N ASN A 103 5.66 17.48 -14.61
CA ASN A 103 4.42 18.29 -14.65
C ASN A 103 3.33 17.70 -15.54
N TRP A 104 3.71 17.06 -16.64
CA TRP A 104 2.79 16.38 -17.54
C TRP A 104 1.99 15.27 -16.84
N SER A 105 2.68 14.43 -16.06
CA SER A 105 2.01 13.36 -15.28
C SER A 105 1.06 13.93 -14.24
N GLN A 106 1.42 15.02 -13.57
CA GLN A 106 0.54 15.67 -12.59
C GLN A 106 -0.70 16.27 -13.28
N TYR A 107 -0.53 16.89 -14.44
CA TYR A 107 -1.64 17.41 -15.21
C TYR A 107 -2.63 16.32 -15.61
N ILE A 108 -2.13 15.20 -16.17
CA ILE A 108 -2.97 14.06 -16.56
C ILE A 108 -3.71 13.49 -15.35
N VAL A 109 -3.04 13.26 -14.23
CA VAL A 109 -3.67 12.76 -13.01
C VAL A 109 -4.72 13.74 -12.50
N THR A 110 -4.45 15.05 -12.56
CA THR A 110 -5.40 16.08 -12.16
C THR A 110 -6.66 16.06 -13.03
N GLU A 111 -6.50 16.01 -14.34
CA GLU A 111 -7.65 15.94 -15.27
C GLU A 111 -8.42 14.62 -15.12
N PHE A 112 -7.72 13.51 -14.87
CA PHE A 112 -8.38 12.25 -14.56
C PHE A 112 -9.26 12.35 -13.30
N LEU A 113 -8.74 12.92 -12.21
CA LEU A 113 -9.48 13.07 -10.95
C LEU A 113 -10.64 14.06 -11.04
N LYS A 114 -10.59 15.04 -11.95
CA LYS A 114 -11.70 15.99 -12.19
C LYS A 114 -12.84 15.38 -12.99
N ASN A 115 -12.53 14.50 -13.94
CA ASN A 115 -13.48 14.02 -14.95
C ASN A 115 -13.95 12.58 -14.72
N VAL A 116 -13.32 11.84 -13.79
CA VAL A 116 -13.64 10.46 -13.49
C VAL A 116 -14.03 10.33 -12.03
N ASP A 117 -15.14 9.65 -11.76
CA ASP A 117 -15.46 9.23 -10.39
C ASP A 117 -14.43 8.19 -9.94
N ILE A 118 -13.48 8.65 -9.12
CA ILE A 118 -12.37 7.81 -8.64
C ILE A 118 -12.87 6.62 -7.80
N ASN A 119 -13.97 6.76 -7.07
CA ASN A 119 -14.51 5.68 -6.25
C ASN A 119 -15.11 4.58 -7.13
N ALA A 120 -15.88 4.96 -8.15
CA ALA A 120 -16.42 4.02 -9.13
C ALA A 120 -15.29 3.32 -9.91
N HIS A 121 -14.23 4.06 -10.28
CA HIS A 121 -13.05 3.49 -10.91
C HIS A 121 -12.34 2.49 -10.01
N ILE A 122 -12.09 2.83 -8.74
CA ILE A 122 -11.45 1.94 -7.76
C ILE A 122 -12.30 0.67 -7.55
N ALA A 123 -13.62 0.81 -7.41
CA ALA A 123 -14.51 -0.34 -7.29
C ALA A 123 -14.37 -1.29 -8.49
N LYS A 124 -14.35 -0.75 -9.71
CA LYS A 124 -14.18 -1.54 -10.94
C LYS A 124 -12.85 -2.28 -10.98
N ILE A 125 -11.74 -1.62 -10.70
CA ILE A 125 -10.42 -2.28 -10.72
C ILE A 125 -10.25 -3.27 -9.58
N SER A 126 -10.87 -3.02 -8.42
CA SER A 126 -10.83 -3.95 -7.28
C SER A 126 -11.47 -5.31 -7.62
N VAL A 127 -12.57 -5.34 -8.36
CA VAL A 127 -13.18 -6.57 -8.89
C VAL A 127 -12.19 -7.32 -9.78
N ILE A 128 -11.53 -6.63 -10.69
CA ILE A 128 -10.53 -7.24 -11.60
C ILE A 128 -9.36 -7.85 -10.81
N TYR A 129 -8.89 -7.16 -9.77
CA TYR A 129 -7.81 -7.68 -8.93
C TYR A 129 -8.27 -8.85 -8.05
N GLU A 130 -9.52 -8.82 -7.56
CA GLU A 130 -10.10 -9.93 -6.83
C GLU A 130 -10.17 -11.19 -7.69
N ASP A 131 -10.69 -11.10 -8.92
CA ASP A 131 -10.77 -12.22 -9.86
C ASP A 131 -9.40 -12.84 -10.13
N LYS A 132 -8.39 -12.00 -10.37
CA LYS A 132 -7.00 -12.46 -10.55
C LYS A 132 -6.45 -13.15 -9.30
N ALA A 133 -6.70 -12.58 -8.11
CA ALA A 133 -6.25 -13.17 -6.86
C ALA A 133 -6.94 -14.52 -6.60
N ARG A 134 -8.25 -14.64 -6.89
CA ARG A 134 -9.00 -15.90 -6.79
C ARG A 134 -8.50 -16.95 -7.75
N ALA A 135 -8.24 -16.57 -9.01
CA ALA A 135 -7.71 -17.50 -10.00
C ALA A 135 -6.33 -18.03 -9.58
N MET A 136 -5.42 -17.15 -9.15
CA MET A 136 -4.11 -17.52 -8.65
C MET A 136 -4.20 -18.41 -7.40
N TYR A 137 -5.01 -18.01 -6.41
CA TYR A 137 -5.19 -18.75 -5.16
C TYR A 137 -5.75 -20.17 -5.40
N ASN A 138 -6.74 -20.31 -6.31
CA ASN A 138 -7.29 -21.62 -6.66
C ASN A 138 -6.23 -22.49 -7.34
N LYS A 139 -5.41 -21.90 -8.23
CA LYS A 139 -4.33 -22.64 -8.88
C LYS A 139 -3.22 -23.06 -7.91
N MET A 140 -2.92 -22.23 -6.93
CA MET A 140 -2.01 -22.61 -5.84
C MET A 140 -2.54 -23.81 -5.04
N LYS A 141 -3.86 -23.87 -4.76
CA LYS A 141 -4.48 -25.01 -4.11
C LYS A 141 -4.33 -26.32 -4.89
N GLU A 142 -4.38 -26.25 -6.21
CA GLU A 142 -4.24 -27.42 -7.07
C GLU A 142 -2.79 -27.89 -7.21
N CYS A 143 -1.83 -26.95 -7.23
CA CYS A 143 -0.46 -27.21 -7.65
C CYS A 143 0.56 -27.21 -6.52
N PHE A 144 0.29 -26.47 -5.41
CA PHE A 144 1.28 -26.35 -4.34
C PHE A 144 1.29 -27.57 -3.42
N HIS A 145 2.47 -27.91 -2.93
CA HIS A 145 2.64 -28.95 -1.94
C HIS A 145 1.88 -28.57 -0.64
N PRO A 146 1.23 -29.51 0.06
CA PRO A 146 0.46 -29.22 1.28
C PRO A 146 1.22 -28.54 2.43
N SER A 147 2.56 -28.62 2.42
CA SER A 147 3.41 -27.97 3.42
C SER A 147 3.61 -26.46 3.18
N VAL A 148 3.13 -25.91 2.06
CA VAL A 148 3.23 -24.48 1.76
C VAL A 148 2.00 -23.77 2.37
N GLU A 149 2.28 -22.82 3.25
CA GLU A 149 1.22 -22.04 3.91
C GLU A 149 0.92 -20.76 3.11
N TYR A 150 -0.35 -20.52 2.79
CA TYR A 150 -0.80 -19.30 2.11
C TYR A 150 -2.28 -19.03 2.40
N THR A 151 -2.68 -17.76 2.28
CA THR A 151 -4.07 -17.35 2.50
C THR A 151 -4.57 -16.49 1.36
N MET A 152 -5.89 -16.51 1.13
CA MET A 152 -6.51 -15.57 0.17
C MET A 152 -6.40 -14.16 0.72
N PRO A 153 -5.81 -13.21 -0.02
CA PRO A 153 -5.72 -11.82 0.43
C PRO A 153 -7.09 -11.13 0.42
N GLN A 154 -7.29 -10.20 1.33
CA GLN A 154 -8.49 -9.35 1.37
C GLN A 154 -8.39 -8.11 0.47
N GLY A 155 -7.25 -7.91 -0.16
CA GLY A 155 -6.95 -6.77 -1.01
C GLY A 155 -5.48 -6.74 -1.42
N GLY A 156 -5.09 -5.66 -2.07
CA GLY A 156 -3.72 -5.47 -2.54
C GLY A 156 -3.42 -6.20 -3.84
N MET A 157 -2.16 -6.57 -4.03
CA MET A 157 -1.65 -7.11 -5.29
C MET A 157 -0.77 -8.35 -5.09
N PHE A 158 -0.76 -8.95 -3.90
CA PHE A 158 0.17 -10.03 -3.54
C PHE A 158 -0.57 -11.19 -2.89
N ILE A 159 -0.07 -12.40 -3.12
CA ILE A 159 -0.32 -13.57 -2.28
C ILE A 159 1.02 -13.98 -1.69
N TRP A 160 1.12 -14.04 -0.38
CA TRP A 160 2.30 -14.51 0.31
C TRP A 160 2.20 -16.01 0.54
N ALA A 161 3.22 -16.74 0.07
CA ALA A 161 3.36 -18.16 0.31
C ALA A 161 4.58 -18.41 1.19
N LYS A 162 4.39 -19.04 2.35
CA LYS A 162 5.47 -19.43 3.25
C LYS A 162 5.89 -20.86 2.93
N LEU A 163 7.14 -21.02 2.51
CA LEU A 163 7.76 -22.33 2.32
C LEU A 163 8.10 -22.98 3.68
N PRO A 164 8.19 -24.32 3.74
CA PRO A 164 8.70 -25.01 4.93
C PRO A 164 10.09 -24.53 5.33
N ASP A 165 10.39 -24.51 6.62
CA ASP A 165 11.68 -24.02 7.15
C ASP A 165 12.90 -24.81 6.63
N THR A 166 12.67 -26.01 6.09
CA THR A 166 13.69 -26.85 5.45
C THR A 166 14.07 -26.38 4.03
N VAL A 167 13.29 -25.48 3.44
CA VAL A 167 13.49 -24.99 2.07
C VAL A 167 13.96 -23.55 2.10
N LYS A 168 15.15 -23.30 1.54
CA LYS A 168 15.63 -21.92 1.34
C LYS A 168 14.97 -21.33 0.12
N ALA A 169 14.17 -20.25 0.32
CA ALA A 169 13.41 -19.61 -0.75
C ALA A 169 14.29 -19.14 -1.92
N THR A 170 15.50 -18.65 -1.62
CA THR A 170 16.44 -18.19 -2.67
C THR A 170 16.87 -19.33 -3.57
N ASP A 171 17.25 -20.47 -2.98
CA ASP A 171 17.69 -21.64 -3.75
C ASP A 171 16.53 -22.18 -4.59
N PHE A 172 15.34 -22.31 -3.98
CA PHE A 172 14.12 -22.73 -4.66
C PHE A 172 13.77 -21.84 -5.87
N CYS A 173 13.91 -20.51 -5.75
CA CYS A 173 13.61 -19.59 -6.86
C CYS A 173 14.67 -19.58 -7.95
N LEU A 174 15.90 -20.06 -7.68
CA LEU A 174 16.95 -20.18 -8.69
C LEU A 174 16.83 -21.47 -9.49
N ASP A 175 16.24 -22.51 -8.91
CA ASP A 175 16.06 -23.82 -9.52
C ASP A 175 14.73 -23.95 -10.31
N ALA A 176 13.82 -22.97 -10.18
CA ALA A 176 12.50 -22.94 -10.83
C ALA A 176 12.52 -22.16 -12.15
#